data_5fcc739843fc4225bf8a3cd0c855b4e3
#
_entry.id   5fcc739843fc4225bf8a3cd0c855b4e3
#
_cell.length_a   1.000
_cell.length_b   1.000
_cell.length_c   1.000
_cell.angle_alpha   90.00
_cell.angle_beta   90.00
_cell.angle_gamma   90.00
#
_symmetry.space_group_name_H-M   'P 1'
#
loop_
_entity.id
_entity.type
_entity.pdbx_description
1 polymer ?
#
loop_
_entity_poly.entity_id
_entity_poly.type
_entity_poly.pdbx_seq_one_letter_code
_entity_poly.pdbx_strand_id
1 'polypeptide(L)'
;RADISERLARLAEFPHVAVLGNYESLSNAGQWLAVLRRHGIRAIENNVAEVSLPRGLVCVRGLGDSFSKRFRYIDFPDKCAAALKITITHDPAGVFDDRVRGLAFAAHTHCGQISLPLIGPLWVPSDAPQAAYCGLYTDNQRTLFVTSGVGTSILPIRFGAPSQWDLVTLK
;
A
#
# COMPACT_ATOMS: atom_id res chain seq x y z
N ARG A 1 -16.12 11.81 -2.01
CA ARG A 1 -14.98 10.90 -2.27
C ARG A 1 -14.00 11.47 -3.28
N ALA A 2 -14.48 12.16 -4.35
CA ALA A 2 -13.61 12.89 -5.29
C ALA A 2 -12.79 14.00 -4.60
N ASP A 3 -13.32 14.64 -3.59
CA ASP A 3 -12.70 15.73 -2.84
C ASP A 3 -11.40 15.32 -2.12
N ILE A 4 -11.28 14.08 -1.64
CA ILE A 4 -10.05 13.62 -0.96
C ILE A 4 -8.90 13.47 -1.97
N SER A 5 -9.18 12.88 -3.13
CA SER A 5 -8.15 12.74 -4.17
C SER A 5 -7.69 14.09 -4.73
N GLU A 6 -8.61 15.07 -4.85
CA GLU A 6 -8.28 16.43 -5.24
C GLU A 6 -7.39 17.15 -4.21
N ARG A 7 -7.70 16.98 -2.92
CA ARG A 7 -6.89 17.56 -1.84
C ARG A 7 -5.49 16.94 -1.79
N LEU A 8 -5.39 15.63 -1.94
CA LEU A 8 -4.10 14.94 -1.99
C LEU A 8 -3.26 15.36 -3.20
N ALA A 9 -3.89 15.50 -4.37
CA ALA A 9 -3.20 15.95 -5.59
C ALA A 9 -2.67 17.39 -5.49
N ARG A 10 -3.31 18.26 -4.69
CA ARG A 10 -2.87 19.63 -4.45
C ARG A 10 -1.69 19.74 -3.46
N LEU A 11 -1.42 18.68 -2.70
CA LEU A 11 -0.40 18.72 -1.65
C LEU A 11 1.01 18.48 -2.17
N ALA A 12 1.23 18.13 -3.45
CA ALA A 12 2.55 17.69 -3.83
C ALA A 12 2.97 18.08 -5.24
N GLU A 13 4.09 18.74 -5.29
CA GLU A 13 4.97 18.89 -6.44
C GLU A 13 5.74 17.59 -6.75
N PHE A 14 5.44 16.49 -6.04
CA PHE A 14 6.16 15.22 -6.12
C PHE A 14 5.37 14.18 -6.92
N PRO A 15 6.04 13.18 -7.52
CA PRO A 15 5.37 12.08 -8.20
C PRO A 15 4.49 11.29 -7.24
N HIS A 16 3.25 11.05 -7.63
CA HIS A 16 2.31 10.22 -6.87
C HIS A 16 2.10 8.88 -7.53
N VAL A 17 2.21 7.83 -6.73
CA VAL A 17 1.89 6.46 -7.13
C VAL A 17 0.87 5.89 -6.14
N ALA A 18 -0.15 5.22 -6.64
CA ALA A 18 -1.19 4.63 -5.82
C ALA A 18 -1.54 3.21 -6.26
N VAL A 19 -2.00 2.38 -5.32
CA VAL A 19 -2.71 1.13 -5.57
C VAL A 19 -4.13 1.25 -5.07
N LEU A 20 -5.06 0.49 -5.65
CA LEU A 20 -6.44 0.45 -5.19
C LEU A 20 -6.56 -0.46 -3.98
N GLY A 21 -7.43 -0.07 -3.04
CA GLY A 21 -7.86 -0.91 -1.95
C GLY A 21 -9.09 -1.76 -2.29
N ASN A 22 -9.53 -2.54 -1.32
CA ASN A 22 -10.69 -3.41 -1.45
C ASN A 22 -11.99 -2.64 -1.71
N TYR A 23 -12.19 -1.49 -1.09
CA TYR A 23 -13.40 -0.67 -1.33
C TYR A 23 -13.48 -0.13 -2.75
N GLU A 24 -12.38 0.36 -3.30
CA GLU A 24 -12.30 0.80 -4.68
C GLU A 24 -12.49 -0.36 -5.65
N SER A 25 -11.86 -1.49 -5.34
CA SER A 25 -11.90 -2.70 -6.17
C SER A 25 -13.29 -3.34 -6.21
N LEU A 26 -13.99 -3.37 -5.09
CA LEU A 26 -15.34 -3.94 -4.97
C LEU A 26 -16.44 -3.00 -5.44
N SER A 27 -16.20 -1.68 -5.51
CA SER A 27 -17.17 -0.70 -6.01
C SER A 27 -17.08 -0.53 -7.52
N ASN A 28 -16.15 0.27 -8.00
CA ASN A 28 -15.88 0.49 -9.42
C ASN A 28 -14.43 0.90 -9.65
N ALA A 29 -13.56 -0.08 -9.78
CA ALA A 29 -12.13 0.14 -9.97
C ALA A 29 -11.83 1.05 -11.18
N GLY A 30 -12.58 0.92 -12.28
CA GLY A 30 -12.40 1.72 -13.48
C GLY A 30 -12.64 3.22 -13.26
N GLN A 31 -13.69 3.57 -12.50
CA GLN A 31 -13.96 4.96 -12.14
C GLN A 31 -12.86 5.53 -11.24
N TRP A 32 -12.39 4.77 -10.24
CA TRP A 32 -11.31 5.19 -9.36
C TRP A 32 -10.01 5.43 -10.12
N LEU A 33 -9.62 4.50 -11.00
CA LEU A 33 -8.45 4.66 -11.87
C LEU A 33 -8.56 5.92 -12.75
N ALA A 34 -9.74 6.22 -13.28
CA ALA A 34 -9.98 7.41 -14.09
C ALA A 34 -9.85 8.70 -13.27
N VAL A 35 -10.38 8.72 -12.02
CA VAL A 35 -10.29 9.85 -11.10
C VAL A 35 -8.82 10.11 -10.73
N LEU A 36 -8.09 9.08 -10.29
CA LEU A 36 -6.69 9.20 -9.91
C LEU A 36 -5.83 9.73 -11.06
N ARG A 37 -6.03 9.18 -12.26
CA ARG A 37 -5.32 9.62 -13.47
C ARG A 37 -5.61 11.07 -13.83
N ARG A 38 -6.87 11.52 -13.70
CA ARG A 38 -7.25 12.92 -13.95
C ARG A 38 -6.51 13.89 -13.02
N HIS A 39 -6.20 13.47 -11.81
CA HIS A 39 -5.46 14.28 -10.82
C HIS A 39 -3.94 14.03 -10.84
N GLY A 40 -3.40 13.44 -11.91
CA GLY A 40 -1.97 13.21 -12.06
C GLY A 40 -1.40 12.10 -11.17
N ILE A 41 -2.26 11.35 -10.47
CA ILE A 41 -1.85 10.24 -9.63
C ILE A 41 -1.71 8.98 -10.49
N ARG A 42 -0.52 8.39 -10.53
CA ARG A 42 -0.23 7.17 -11.26
C ARG A 42 -0.73 5.95 -10.47
N ALA A 43 -1.97 5.56 -10.73
CA ALA A 43 -2.50 4.32 -10.17
C ALA A 43 -1.92 3.12 -10.94
N ILE A 44 -1.30 2.19 -10.20
CA ILE A 44 -0.70 0.97 -10.73
C ILE A 44 -1.33 -0.24 -10.04
N GLU A 45 -1.74 -1.21 -10.84
CA GLU A 45 -2.28 -2.47 -10.35
C GLU A 45 -1.68 -3.60 -11.19
N ASN A 46 -0.96 -4.51 -10.55
CA ASN A 46 -0.19 -5.56 -11.21
C ASN A 46 0.66 -4.98 -12.35
N ASN A 47 1.34 -3.89 -12.07
CA ASN A 47 2.18 -3.15 -13.02
C ASN A 47 3.33 -2.46 -12.28
N VAL A 48 4.33 -1.99 -13.04
CA VAL A 48 5.48 -1.24 -12.51
C VAL A 48 5.46 0.18 -13.05
N ALA A 49 5.62 1.16 -12.14
CA ALA A 49 5.87 2.54 -12.49
C ALA A 49 7.35 2.89 -12.27
N GLU A 50 7.91 3.64 -13.20
CA GLU A 50 9.22 4.25 -13.07
C GLU A 50 9.06 5.69 -12.58
N VAL A 51 9.81 6.03 -11.56
CA VAL A 51 9.83 7.37 -10.95
C VAL A 51 11.27 7.87 -10.98
N SER A 52 11.54 8.88 -11.80
CA SER A 52 12.83 9.53 -11.85
C SER A 52 12.92 10.55 -10.73
N LEU A 53 13.91 10.40 -9.86
CA LEU A 53 14.24 11.33 -8.78
C LEU A 53 15.63 11.92 -8.99
N PRO A 54 15.99 13.03 -8.35
CA PRO A 54 17.34 13.62 -8.48
C PRO A 54 18.49 12.66 -8.12
N ARG A 55 18.23 11.67 -7.26
CA ARG A 55 19.21 10.67 -6.82
C ARG A 55 19.19 9.38 -7.63
N GLY A 56 18.35 9.26 -8.64
CA GLY A 56 18.27 8.08 -9.49
C GLY A 56 16.85 7.57 -9.76
N LEU A 57 16.80 6.45 -10.45
CA LEU A 57 15.55 5.79 -10.82
C LEU A 57 15.01 4.95 -9.65
N VAL A 58 13.72 5.10 -9.38
CA VAL A 58 12.95 4.24 -8.47
C VAL A 58 11.92 3.48 -9.29
N CYS A 59 11.91 2.16 -9.19
CA CYS A 59 10.87 1.32 -9.77
C CYS A 59 9.87 0.90 -8.68
N VAL A 60 8.64 1.31 -8.84
CA VAL A 60 7.55 0.98 -7.92
C VAL A 60 6.65 -0.06 -8.55
N ARG A 61 6.63 -1.26 -7.98
CA ARG A 61 5.72 -2.33 -8.35
C ARG A 61 4.44 -2.22 -7.52
N GLY A 62 3.30 -2.02 -8.16
CA GLY A 62 1.99 -2.09 -7.53
C GLY A 62 1.40 -3.48 -7.71
N LEU A 63 1.11 -4.17 -6.62
CA LEU A 63 0.37 -5.43 -6.65
C LEU A 63 -1.12 -5.16 -6.42
N GLY A 64 -1.97 -5.90 -7.09
CA GLY A 64 -3.40 -5.87 -6.85
C GLY A 64 -3.74 -6.36 -5.44
N ASP A 65 -4.84 -5.88 -4.90
CA ASP A 65 -5.27 -6.20 -3.55
C ASP A 65 -5.60 -7.70 -3.39
N SER A 66 -4.95 -8.36 -2.41
CA SER A 66 -5.15 -9.78 -2.12
C SER A 66 -6.53 -10.07 -1.54
N PHE A 67 -7.02 -9.21 -0.65
CA PHE A 67 -8.34 -9.37 -0.03
C PHE A 67 -9.46 -9.41 -1.08
N SER A 68 -9.42 -8.54 -2.09
CA SER A 68 -10.38 -8.54 -3.19
C SER A 68 -10.02 -9.50 -4.34
N LYS A 69 -9.06 -10.40 -4.15
CA LYS A 69 -8.60 -11.42 -5.13
C LYS A 69 -8.12 -10.84 -6.45
N ARG A 70 -7.53 -9.65 -6.42
CA ARG A 70 -6.97 -8.98 -7.59
C ARG A 70 -5.45 -9.11 -7.69
N PHE A 71 -4.84 -9.71 -6.69
CA PHE A 71 -3.40 -9.96 -6.67
C PHE A 71 -2.97 -10.78 -7.90
N ARG A 72 -1.94 -10.30 -8.59
CA ARG A 72 -1.13 -11.05 -9.54
C ARG A 72 0.33 -10.67 -9.36
N TYR A 73 1.17 -11.67 -9.29
CA TYR A 73 2.61 -11.42 -9.30
C TYR A 73 3.04 -10.89 -10.67
N ILE A 74 3.93 -9.90 -10.65
CA ILE A 74 4.67 -9.41 -11.79
C ILE A 74 6.12 -9.17 -11.39
N ASP A 75 7.06 -9.39 -12.30
CA ASP A 75 8.46 -9.05 -12.10
C ASP A 75 8.74 -7.57 -12.38
N PHE A 76 9.86 -7.10 -11.83
CA PHE A 76 10.44 -5.84 -12.28
C PHE A 76 11.06 -6.03 -13.66
N PRO A 77 10.80 -5.14 -14.63
CA PRO A 77 11.42 -5.21 -15.94
C PRO A 77 12.95 -4.98 -15.88
N ASP A 78 13.69 -5.46 -16.87
CA ASP A 78 15.18 -5.38 -16.93
C ASP A 78 15.72 -3.95 -16.74
N LYS A 79 15.00 -2.96 -17.25
CA LYS A 79 15.34 -1.54 -17.06
C LYS A 79 15.36 -1.09 -15.59
N CYS A 80 14.77 -1.85 -14.69
CA CYS A 80 14.81 -1.64 -13.25
C CYS A 80 15.99 -2.34 -12.56
N ALA A 81 16.91 -2.98 -13.30
CA ALA A 81 17.97 -3.78 -12.70
C ALA A 81 18.82 -2.99 -11.70
N ALA A 82 19.24 -1.77 -12.07
CA ALA A 82 20.03 -0.86 -11.23
C ALA A 82 19.20 0.14 -10.42
N ALA A 83 17.87 0.08 -10.47
CA ALA A 83 16.98 0.99 -9.76
C ALA A 83 16.73 0.56 -8.32
N LEU A 84 16.39 1.51 -7.46
CA LEU A 84 15.75 1.19 -6.19
C LEU A 84 14.38 0.55 -6.49
N LYS A 85 14.13 -0.62 -5.95
CA LYS A 85 12.91 -1.40 -6.15
C LYS A 85 12.02 -1.34 -4.92
N ILE A 86 10.79 -0.89 -5.10
CA ILE A 86 9.79 -0.80 -4.03
C ILE A 86 8.53 -1.53 -4.50
N THR A 87 7.95 -2.34 -3.61
CA THR A 87 6.63 -2.94 -3.83
C THR A 87 5.60 -2.20 -2.98
N ILE A 88 4.46 -1.88 -3.56
CA ILE A 88 3.30 -1.36 -2.83
C ILE A 88 2.08 -2.24 -3.09
N THR A 89 1.28 -2.46 -2.08
CA THR A 89 0.00 -3.17 -2.18
C THR A 89 -0.97 -2.62 -1.14
N HIS A 90 -2.26 -2.90 -1.30
CA HIS A 90 -3.22 -2.55 -0.26
C HIS A 90 -3.16 -3.55 0.90
N ASP A 91 -3.43 -4.83 0.65
CA ASP A 91 -3.38 -5.89 1.65
C ASP A 91 -1.95 -6.47 1.77
N PRO A 92 -1.36 -6.50 2.99
CA PRO A 92 -0.04 -7.07 3.22
C PRO A 92 0.08 -8.55 2.82
N ALA A 93 -1.00 -9.32 2.79
CA ALA A 93 -0.98 -10.73 2.38
C ALA A 93 -0.32 -10.95 1.03
N GLY A 94 -0.50 -10.03 0.07
CA GLY A 94 0.14 -10.11 -1.25
C GLY A 94 1.67 -10.03 -1.23
N VAL A 95 2.25 -9.49 -0.16
CA VAL A 95 3.73 -9.43 -0.01
C VAL A 95 4.31 -10.79 0.38
N PHE A 96 3.50 -11.71 0.91
CA PHE A 96 3.93 -13.04 1.35
C PHE A 96 3.95 -14.10 0.24
N ASP A 97 3.63 -13.75 -1.00
CA ASP A 97 3.97 -14.59 -2.15
C ASP A 97 5.51 -14.78 -2.22
N ASP A 98 5.99 -16.01 -2.37
CA ASP A 98 7.42 -16.37 -2.31
C ASP A 98 8.30 -15.66 -3.35
N ARG A 99 7.70 -15.11 -4.40
CA ARG A 99 8.35 -14.34 -5.45
C ARG A 99 8.51 -12.87 -5.10
N VAL A 100 7.80 -12.36 -4.10
CA VAL A 100 7.88 -10.96 -3.66
C VAL A 100 9.00 -10.82 -2.64
N ARG A 101 10.03 -10.08 -3.01
CA ARG A 101 11.25 -9.85 -2.20
C ARG A 101 11.57 -8.36 -2.11
N GLY A 102 12.36 -8.00 -1.10
CA GLY A 102 12.87 -6.65 -0.88
C GLY A 102 11.91 -5.74 -0.12
N LEU A 103 11.98 -4.44 -0.38
CA LEU A 103 11.21 -3.42 0.34
C LEU A 103 9.78 -3.35 -0.14
N ALA A 104 8.84 -3.39 0.80
CA ALA A 104 7.41 -3.31 0.53
C ALA A 104 6.67 -2.40 1.52
N PHE A 105 5.57 -1.81 1.04
CA PHE A 105 4.64 -1.02 1.84
C PHE A 105 3.21 -1.52 1.62
N ALA A 106 2.44 -1.59 2.72
CA ALA A 106 1.05 -1.99 2.69
C ALA A 106 0.20 -1.19 3.69
N ALA A 107 -1.11 -1.38 3.63
CA ALA A 107 -2.11 -0.74 4.49
C ALA A 107 -3.18 -1.76 4.92
N HIS A 108 -4.46 -1.54 4.60
CA HIS A 108 -5.63 -2.43 4.73
C HIS A 108 -6.00 -2.82 6.16
N THR A 109 -5.04 -3.28 6.94
CA THR A 109 -5.24 -3.84 8.29
C THR A 109 -5.72 -2.82 9.31
N HIS A 110 -5.52 -1.52 9.04
CA HIS A 110 -5.73 -0.42 10.00
C HIS A 110 -5.05 -0.65 11.36
N CYS A 111 -4.00 -1.50 11.43
CA CYS A 111 -3.43 -2.02 12.69
C CYS A 111 -4.49 -2.66 13.61
N GLY A 112 -5.51 -3.26 13.00
CA GLY A 112 -6.67 -3.85 13.70
C GLY A 112 -7.75 -2.85 14.08
N GLN A 113 -7.58 -1.55 13.80
CA GLN A 113 -8.52 -0.44 14.09
C GLN A 113 -8.98 -0.35 15.55
N ILE A 114 -9.37 -1.50 16.15
CA ILE A 114 -9.67 -1.67 17.57
C ILE A 114 -8.70 -2.72 18.12
N SER A 115 -7.68 -2.23 18.82
CA SER A 115 -6.61 -3.04 19.41
C SER A 115 -6.56 -2.81 20.91
N LEU A 116 -6.77 -3.88 21.69
CA LEU A 116 -6.80 -3.81 23.13
C LEU A 116 -5.40 -3.98 23.74
N PRO A 117 -5.07 -3.30 24.83
CA PRO A 117 -3.83 -3.54 25.56
C PRO A 117 -3.70 -5.01 25.94
N LEU A 118 -2.51 -5.58 25.79
CA LEU A 118 -2.15 -6.97 26.09
C LEU A 118 -2.81 -8.03 25.20
N ILE A 119 -3.93 -7.74 24.58
CA ILE A 119 -4.68 -8.69 23.70
C ILE A 119 -4.31 -8.44 22.23
N GLY A 120 -4.07 -7.18 21.86
CA GLY A 120 -3.82 -6.78 20.48
C GLY A 120 -5.11 -6.53 19.68
N PRO A 121 -5.03 -6.60 18.33
CA PRO A 121 -6.18 -6.35 17.47
C PRO A 121 -7.25 -7.43 17.64
N LEU A 122 -8.51 -7.01 17.78
CA LEU A 122 -9.62 -7.94 17.94
C LEU A 122 -9.92 -8.69 16.64
N TRP A 123 -9.71 -8.05 15.52
CA TRP A 123 -9.92 -8.65 14.19
C TRP A 123 -9.15 -7.89 13.12
N VAL A 124 -8.58 -8.61 12.17
CA VAL A 124 -7.88 -8.07 11.00
C VAL A 124 -8.27 -8.88 9.78
N PRO A 125 -8.83 -8.27 8.73
CA PRO A 125 -9.27 -8.96 7.51
C PRO A 125 -8.10 -9.18 6.54
N SER A 126 -7.06 -9.89 6.96
CA SER A 126 -5.89 -10.18 6.12
C SER A 126 -5.35 -11.57 6.44
N ASP A 127 -4.92 -12.29 5.41
CA ASP A 127 -4.24 -13.59 5.53
C ASP A 127 -2.73 -13.44 5.77
N ALA A 128 -2.22 -12.21 5.95
CA ALA A 128 -0.83 -11.98 6.34
C ALA A 128 -0.54 -12.55 7.74
N PRO A 129 0.72 -12.90 8.06
CA PRO A 129 1.11 -13.23 9.42
C PRO A 129 0.77 -12.11 10.41
N GLN A 130 0.34 -12.45 11.62
CA GLN A 130 -0.04 -11.48 12.65
C GLN A 130 1.07 -10.44 12.92
N ALA A 131 2.33 -10.86 12.90
CA ALA A 131 3.49 -9.97 13.07
C ALA A 131 3.60 -8.90 11.97
N ALA A 132 2.91 -9.07 10.84
CA ALA A 132 2.88 -8.15 9.71
C ALA A 132 1.57 -7.37 9.61
N TYR A 133 0.77 -7.29 10.67
CA TYR A 133 -0.46 -6.50 10.65
C TYR A 133 -0.23 -5.00 10.86
N CYS A 134 0.91 -4.60 11.42
CA CYS A 134 1.17 -3.20 11.74
C CYS A 134 2.66 -2.91 11.91
N GLY A 135 3.12 -1.77 11.40
CA GLY A 135 4.48 -1.31 11.54
C GLY A 135 5.49 -2.09 10.70
N LEU A 136 6.71 -2.22 11.19
CA LEU A 136 7.81 -2.82 10.46
C LEU A 136 7.88 -4.33 10.72
N TYR A 137 7.81 -5.10 9.65
CA TYR A 137 8.08 -6.53 9.62
C TYR A 137 9.31 -6.82 8.76
N THR A 138 10.19 -7.70 9.19
CA THR A 138 11.38 -8.10 8.42
C THR A 138 11.60 -9.61 8.55
N ASP A 139 11.88 -10.26 7.43
CA ASP A 139 12.34 -11.63 7.35
C ASP A 139 13.56 -11.74 6.41
N ASN A 140 13.98 -12.96 6.08
CA ASN A 140 15.13 -13.21 5.20
C ASN A 140 14.91 -12.76 3.74
N GLN A 141 13.69 -12.43 3.35
CA GLN A 141 13.33 -12.13 1.97
C GLN A 141 12.85 -10.69 1.79
N ARG A 142 12.25 -10.09 2.83
CA ARG A 142 11.53 -8.82 2.70
C ARG A 142 11.60 -7.94 3.94
N THR A 143 11.51 -6.65 3.69
CA THR A 143 11.21 -5.64 4.69
C THR A 143 9.90 -5.01 4.32
N LEU A 144 8.87 -5.20 5.14
CA LEU A 144 7.51 -4.71 4.91
C LEU A 144 7.15 -3.69 5.98
N PHE A 145 6.66 -2.54 5.57
CA PHE A 145 6.04 -1.58 6.48
C PHE A 145 4.53 -1.52 6.22
N VAL A 146 3.73 -1.69 7.26
CA VAL A 146 2.27 -1.65 7.21
C VAL A 146 1.77 -0.46 8.02
N THR A 147 1.16 0.51 7.31
CA THR A 147 0.59 1.72 7.93
C THR A 147 -0.78 1.44 8.52
N SER A 148 -1.12 2.15 9.62
CA SER A 148 -2.50 2.12 10.13
C SER A 148 -3.46 2.95 9.27
N GLY A 149 -2.93 3.86 8.43
CA GLY A 149 -3.72 4.73 7.58
C GLY A 149 -4.55 5.77 8.34
N VAL A 150 -5.21 6.66 7.60
CA VAL A 150 -5.96 7.79 8.16
C VAL A 150 -7.46 7.52 8.31
N GLY A 151 -8.00 6.56 7.56
CA GLY A 151 -9.41 6.23 7.53
C GLY A 151 -9.85 5.21 8.57
N THR A 152 -11.12 4.86 8.53
CA THR A 152 -11.74 3.77 9.30
C THR A 152 -12.48 2.83 8.37
N SER A 153 -12.71 1.60 8.80
CA SER A 153 -13.51 0.61 8.10
C SER A 153 -14.68 0.17 8.99
N ILE A 154 -15.85 -0.02 8.40
CA ILE A 154 -17.10 -0.47 9.05
C ILE A 154 -17.58 0.51 10.13
N LEU A 155 -16.84 0.68 11.21
CA LEU A 155 -17.17 1.58 12.33
C LEU A 155 -16.29 2.84 12.27
N PRO A 156 -16.84 4.04 12.50
CA PRO A 156 -16.08 5.30 12.45
C PRO A 156 -15.31 5.57 13.76
N ILE A 157 -14.73 4.54 14.36
CA ILE A 157 -13.97 4.62 15.62
C ILE A 157 -12.64 3.91 15.49
N ARG A 158 -11.65 4.37 16.26
CA ARG A 158 -10.36 3.71 16.47
C ARG A 158 -10.06 3.63 17.95
N PHE A 159 -9.45 2.54 18.39
CA PHE A 159 -8.95 2.36 19.75
C PHE A 159 -7.63 1.58 19.71
N GLY A 160 -6.59 2.09 20.35
CA GLY A 160 -5.26 1.46 20.37
C GLY A 160 -4.53 1.42 19.01
N ALA A 161 -5.15 1.93 17.95
CA ALA A 161 -4.59 2.01 16.60
C ALA A 161 -4.91 3.39 15.99
N PRO A 162 -4.17 4.45 16.35
CA PRO A 162 -4.45 5.81 15.91
C PRO A 162 -4.35 5.96 14.39
N SER A 163 -5.07 6.95 13.86
CA SER A 163 -4.91 7.36 12.47
C SER A 163 -3.51 7.95 12.27
N GLN A 164 -2.83 7.55 11.20
CA GLN A 164 -1.50 8.04 10.87
C GLN A 164 -1.26 8.09 9.36
N TRP A 165 -0.31 8.89 8.97
CA TRP A 165 0.43 8.82 7.71
C TRP A 165 1.92 8.76 8.05
N ASP A 166 2.72 8.21 7.17
CA ASP A 166 4.10 7.87 7.50
C ASP A 166 5.07 8.55 6.54
N LEU A 167 6.17 9.07 7.07
CA LEU A 167 7.33 9.54 6.32
C LEU A 167 8.46 8.51 6.47
N VAL A 168 8.84 7.89 5.36
CA VAL A 168 9.91 6.88 5.34
C VAL A 168 11.14 7.44 4.65
N THR A 169 12.28 7.41 5.33
CA THR A 169 13.58 7.79 4.78
C THR A 169 14.41 6.55 4.48
N LEU A 170 14.79 6.38 3.23
CA LEU A 170 15.70 5.32 2.80
C LEU A 170 17.13 5.88 2.74
N LYS A 171 18.06 5.20 3.39
CA LYS A 171 19.49 5.57 3.45
C LYS A 171 20.34 4.58 2.69
#